data_6d9a67ef72354e13f90aacfb9212c3ba
#
_entry.id   6d9a67ef72354e13f90aacfb9212c3ba
#
_cell.length_a   1.000
_cell.length_b   1.000
_cell.length_c   1.000
_cell.angle_alpha   90.00
_cell.angle_beta   90.00
_cell.angle_gamma   90.00
#
_symmetry.space_group_name_H-M   'P 1'
#
loop_
_entity.id
_entity.type
_entity.pdbx_description
1 polymer ?
#
loop_
_entity_poly.entity_id
_entity_poly.type
_entity_poly.pdbx_seq_one_letter_code
_entity_poly.pdbx_strand_id
1 'polypeptide(L)'
;MNQATLQQSGKGYNVATVGNLSTFEGKAFLKEIIGTTSMEVSFGSLAPGQSVPFFHHHKQNEELYIVLSGEGIFTLDGNEINVQSGSIVRIAPSVSRCTQCTGSTPLVYICIQAKEDSLTQYTMTDGVIEE
;
A
#
# COMPACT_ATOMS: atom_id res chain seq x y z
N MET A 1 -7.61 -9.69 8.70
CA MET A 1 -7.62 -9.21 10.09
C MET A 1 -6.70 -8.01 10.24
N ASN A 2 -7.20 -6.94 10.85
CA ASN A 2 -6.39 -5.75 11.07
C ASN A 2 -5.45 -5.97 12.26
N GLN A 3 -4.14 -5.84 12.04
CA GLN A 3 -3.12 -6.02 13.07
C GLN A 3 -2.48 -4.70 13.49
N ALA A 4 -2.98 -3.57 12.97
CA ALA A 4 -2.41 -2.27 13.31
C ALA A 4 -2.87 -1.81 14.69
N THR A 5 -1.95 -1.28 15.46
CA THR A 5 -2.25 -0.72 16.79
C THR A 5 -1.61 0.65 16.92
N LEU A 6 -2.32 1.55 17.61
CA LEU A 6 -1.81 2.89 17.89
C LEU A 6 -0.82 2.78 19.07
N GLN A 7 0.37 3.34 18.90
CA GLN A 7 1.41 3.32 19.93
C GLN A 7 1.50 4.64 20.68
N GLN A 8 1.31 5.75 19.99
CA GLN A 8 1.53 7.06 20.57
C GLN A 8 0.77 8.12 19.79
N SER A 9 0.25 9.11 20.49
CA SER A 9 -0.42 10.25 19.87
C SER A 9 0.08 11.53 20.49
N GLY A 10 0.16 12.57 19.69
CA GLY A 10 0.46 13.92 20.12
C GLY A 10 -0.40 14.91 19.36
N LYS A 11 -0.08 16.18 19.49
CA LYS A 11 -0.82 17.22 18.79
C LYS A 11 -0.35 17.26 17.33
N GLY A 12 -1.20 16.78 16.44
CA GLY A 12 -0.91 16.81 15.01
C GLY A 12 -0.12 15.61 14.50
N TYR A 13 0.08 14.56 15.35
CA TYR A 13 0.74 13.35 14.88
C TYR A 13 0.28 12.12 15.65
N ASN A 14 0.35 10.96 14.98
CA ASN A 14 0.06 9.67 15.57
C ASN A 14 1.12 8.67 15.11
N VAL A 15 1.42 7.70 15.97
CA VAL A 15 2.35 6.63 15.66
C VAL A 15 1.63 5.30 15.86
N ALA A 16 1.69 4.43 14.85
CA ALA A 16 1.08 3.12 14.90
C ALA A 16 2.07 2.07 14.40
N THR A 17 1.77 0.81 14.66
CA THR A 17 2.58 -0.30 14.17
C THR A 17 1.68 -1.41 13.66
N VAL A 18 2.17 -2.17 12.69
CA VAL A 18 1.56 -3.44 12.28
C VAL A 18 2.34 -4.63 12.85
N GLY A 19 3.32 -4.37 13.71
CA GLY A 19 4.16 -5.39 14.29
C GLY A 19 5.32 -5.78 13.38
N ASN A 20 5.81 -7.00 13.58
CA ASN A 20 6.95 -7.52 12.82
C ASN A 20 6.48 -7.90 11.40
N LEU A 21 7.07 -7.28 10.39
CA LEU A 21 6.69 -7.55 9.00
C LEU A 21 7.02 -8.97 8.56
N SER A 22 7.99 -9.62 9.19
CA SER A 22 8.34 -11.02 8.84
C SER A 22 7.26 -12.02 9.23
N THR A 23 6.38 -11.64 10.15
CA THR A 23 5.27 -12.48 10.60
C THR A 23 3.90 -11.89 10.30
N PHE A 24 3.86 -10.74 9.64
CA PHE A 24 2.61 -10.09 9.28
C PHE A 24 1.82 -10.95 8.28
N GLU A 25 0.53 -11.12 8.53
CA GLU A 25 -0.36 -11.88 7.67
C GLU A 25 -1.62 -11.07 7.38
N GLY A 26 -2.17 -11.27 6.18
CA GLY A 26 -3.43 -10.66 5.80
C GLY A 26 -3.29 -9.22 5.38
N LYS A 27 -4.18 -8.37 5.86
CA LYS A 27 -4.24 -6.97 5.44
C LYS A 27 -4.59 -6.09 6.62
N ALA A 28 -3.92 -4.94 6.71
CA ALA A 28 -4.19 -3.93 7.72
C ALA A 28 -4.39 -2.58 7.06
N PHE A 29 -5.57 -2.00 7.22
CA PHE A 29 -5.88 -0.64 6.76
C PHE A 29 -5.58 0.33 7.87
N LEU A 30 -4.93 1.44 7.57
CA LEU A 30 -4.36 2.31 8.58
C LEU A 30 -5.12 3.63 8.80
N LYS A 31 -5.93 4.06 7.84
CA LYS A 31 -6.53 5.40 7.89
C LYS A 31 -7.25 5.69 9.21
N GLU A 32 -8.10 4.78 9.68
CA GLU A 32 -8.87 5.01 10.90
C GLU A 32 -8.00 5.01 12.14
N ILE A 33 -6.95 4.21 12.16
CA ILE A 33 -6.06 4.12 13.32
C ILE A 33 -5.08 5.30 13.36
N ILE A 34 -4.49 5.63 12.21
CA ILE A 34 -3.42 6.62 12.14
C ILE A 34 -3.95 8.04 11.91
N GLY A 35 -5.16 8.17 11.36
CA GLY A 35 -5.81 9.46 11.19
C GLY A 35 -5.39 10.26 9.97
N THR A 36 -4.86 9.62 8.94
CA THR A 36 -4.58 10.32 7.68
C THR A 36 -5.87 10.84 7.07
N THR A 37 -5.82 12.02 6.45
CA THR A 37 -6.98 12.67 5.86
C THR A 37 -6.98 12.64 4.34
N SER A 38 -5.80 12.42 3.73
CA SER A 38 -5.63 12.56 2.29
C SER A 38 -5.21 11.27 1.60
N MET A 39 -5.07 10.20 2.37
CA MET A 39 -4.65 8.92 1.82
C MET A 39 -5.10 7.77 2.70
N GLU A 40 -5.33 6.62 2.10
CA GLU A 40 -5.50 5.36 2.79
C GLU A 40 -4.26 4.51 2.53
N VAL A 41 -3.55 4.15 3.58
CA VAL A 41 -2.39 3.27 3.49
C VAL A 41 -2.75 1.93 4.09
N SER A 42 -2.38 0.86 3.41
CA SER A 42 -2.58 -0.49 3.93
C SER A 42 -1.31 -1.32 3.75
N PHE A 43 -1.12 -2.26 4.68
CA PHE A 43 -0.13 -3.32 4.53
C PHE A 43 -0.86 -4.57 4.07
N GLY A 44 -0.24 -5.34 3.17
CA GLY A 44 -0.78 -6.60 2.71
C GLY A 44 0.29 -7.67 2.70
N SER A 45 -0.13 -8.91 2.92
CA SER A 45 0.74 -10.07 2.81
C SER A 45 -0.05 -11.20 2.17
N LEU A 46 0.50 -11.77 1.10
CA LEU A 46 -0.04 -12.94 0.43
C LEU A 46 0.91 -14.11 0.65
N ALA A 47 0.39 -15.22 1.12
CA ALA A 47 1.17 -16.44 1.28
C ALA A 47 1.59 -16.99 -0.07
N PRO A 48 2.66 -17.83 -0.14
CA PRO A 48 3.06 -18.47 -1.40
C PRO A 48 1.89 -19.15 -2.09
N GLY A 49 1.69 -18.82 -3.38
CA GLY A 49 0.60 -19.37 -4.18
C GLY A 49 -0.74 -18.66 -3.99
N GLN A 50 -0.85 -17.75 -3.04
CA GLN A 50 -2.11 -17.04 -2.79
C GLN A 50 -2.25 -15.86 -3.75
N SER A 51 -3.49 -15.63 -4.18
CA SER A 51 -3.86 -14.46 -5.00
C SER A 51 -4.97 -13.70 -4.30
N VAL A 52 -5.07 -12.41 -4.59
CA VAL A 52 -6.30 -11.66 -4.29
C VAL A 52 -7.42 -12.32 -5.11
N PRO A 53 -8.58 -12.66 -4.51
CA PRO A 53 -9.58 -13.50 -5.18
C PRO A 53 -10.45 -12.77 -6.21
N PHE A 54 -10.14 -11.55 -6.58
CA PHE A 54 -10.94 -10.78 -7.53
C PHE A 54 -10.08 -9.72 -8.21
N PHE A 55 -10.55 -9.28 -9.38
CA PHE A 55 -10.02 -8.08 -10.04
C PHE A 55 -10.87 -6.91 -9.59
N HIS A 56 -10.24 -5.75 -9.44
CA HIS A 56 -10.99 -4.53 -9.13
C HIS A 56 -10.31 -3.30 -9.74
N HIS A 57 -11.04 -2.21 -9.76
CA HIS A 57 -10.51 -0.90 -10.13
C HIS A 57 -11.19 0.15 -9.23
N HIS A 58 -10.71 1.37 -9.30
CA HIS A 58 -11.27 2.46 -8.51
C HIS A 58 -11.92 3.49 -9.42
N LYS A 59 -12.84 4.25 -8.85
CA LYS A 59 -13.49 5.33 -9.59
C LYS A 59 -12.66 6.60 -9.58
N GLN A 60 -12.01 6.91 -8.48
CA GLN A 60 -11.32 8.20 -8.28
C GLN A 60 -9.88 8.06 -7.82
N ASN A 61 -9.55 6.99 -7.11
CA ASN A 61 -8.27 6.89 -6.43
C ASN A 61 -7.22 6.19 -7.30
N GLU A 62 -6.04 6.81 -7.39
CA GLU A 62 -4.87 6.10 -7.86
C GLU A 62 -4.27 5.33 -6.69
N GLU A 63 -3.53 4.30 -7.00
CA GLU A 63 -2.83 3.50 -5.99
C GLU A 63 -1.35 3.43 -6.31
N LEU A 64 -0.54 3.39 -5.26
CA LEU A 64 0.88 3.13 -5.35
C LEU A 64 1.18 1.92 -4.48
N TYR A 65 1.72 0.86 -5.09
CA TYR A 65 2.17 -0.31 -4.36
C TYR A 65 3.68 -0.26 -4.20
N ILE A 66 4.16 -0.60 -3.01
CA ILE A 66 5.58 -0.73 -2.73
C ILE A 66 5.79 -2.15 -2.21
N VAL A 67 6.57 -2.95 -2.93
CA VAL A 67 6.85 -4.33 -2.51
C VAL A 67 8.02 -4.31 -1.54
N LEU A 68 7.77 -4.80 -0.33
CA LEU A 68 8.78 -4.85 0.73
C LEU A 68 9.60 -6.13 0.69
N SER A 69 8.95 -7.27 0.42
CA SER A 69 9.64 -8.56 0.36
C SER A 69 8.82 -9.54 -0.47
N GLY A 70 9.47 -10.59 -0.95
CA GLY A 70 8.85 -11.63 -1.73
C GLY A 70 8.82 -11.31 -3.21
N GLU A 71 8.14 -12.17 -3.96
CA GLU A 71 7.99 -12.08 -5.41
C GLU A 71 6.54 -12.31 -5.78
N GLY A 72 6.09 -11.64 -6.83
CA GLY A 72 4.71 -11.76 -7.26
C GLY A 72 4.48 -11.29 -8.68
N ILE A 73 3.20 -11.34 -9.06
CA ILE A 73 2.73 -10.84 -10.34
C ILE A 73 1.55 -9.92 -10.08
N PHE A 74 1.62 -8.73 -10.67
CA PHE A 74 0.45 -7.85 -10.79
C PHE A 74 -0.11 -8.03 -12.19
N THR A 75 -1.40 -8.34 -12.29
CA THR A 75 -2.10 -8.37 -13.57
C THR A 75 -2.84 -7.05 -13.73
N LEU A 76 -2.39 -6.24 -14.70
CA LEU A 76 -2.89 -4.88 -14.92
C LEU A 76 -3.49 -4.80 -16.32
N ASP A 77 -4.82 -4.68 -16.40
CA ASP A 77 -5.55 -4.70 -17.68
C ASP A 77 -5.12 -5.87 -18.57
N GLY A 78 -4.99 -7.06 -17.95
CA GLY A 78 -4.61 -8.28 -18.67
C GLY A 78 -3.11 -8.47 -18.87
N ASN A 79 -2.27 -7.50 -18.52
CA ASN A 79 -0.82 -7.62 -18.66
C ASN A 79 -0.21 -8.08 -17.34
N GLU A 80 0.60 -9.12 -17.39
CA GLU A 80 1.28 -9.66 -16.22
C GLU A 80 2.62 -8.98 -16.02
N ILE A 81 2.80 -8.38 -14.85
CA ILE A 81 4.00 -7.65 -14.48
C ILE A 81 4.65 -8.35 -13.29
N ASN A 82 5.89 -8.81 -13.46
CA ASN A 82 6.65 -9.40 -12.36
C ASN A 82 7.12 -8.32 -11.40
N VAL A 83 6.96 -8.59 -10.10
CA VAL A 83 7.42 -7.67 -9.05
C VAL A 83 8.23 -8.44 -8.01
N GLN A 84 9.08 -7.71 -7.30
CA GLN A 84 9.91 -8.25 -6.24
C GLN A 84 10.23 -7.16 -5.24
N SER A 85 10.97 -7.49 -4.20
CA SER A 85 11.40 -6.51 -3.21
C SER A 85 11.99 -5.29 -3.89
N GLY A 86 11.48 -4.11 -3.54
CA GLY A 86 11.89 -2.84 -4.13
C GLY A 86 11.07 -2.40 -5.33
N SER A 87 10.19 -3.24 -5.87
CA SER A 87 9.30 -2.82 -6.97
C SER A 87 8.31 -1.78 -6.49
N ILE A 88 8.07 -0.78 -7.32
CA ILE A 88 7.09 0.27 -7.05
C ILE A 88 6.16 0.33 -8.26
N VAL A 89 4.85 0.22 -8.00
CA VAL A 89 3.85 0.15 -9.08
C VAL A 89 2.80 1.22 -8.86
N ARG A 90 2.70 2.16 -9.79
CA ARG A 90 1.60 3.13 -9.79
C ARG A 90 0.49 2.60 -10.67
N ILE A 91 -0.75 2.65 -10.18
CA ILE A 91 -1.91 2.16 -10.92
C ILE A 91 -2.96 3.26 -10.95
N ALA A 92 -3.32 3.71 -12.17
CA ALA A 92 -4.38 4.68 -12.36
C ALA A 92 -5.73 4.10 -11.95
N PRO A 93 -6.72 4.92 -11.59
CA PRO A 93 -8.00 4.42 -11.06
C PRO A 93 -8.68 3.36 -11.93
N SER A 94 -8.76 3.58 -13.23
CA SER A 94 -9.56 2.72 -14.11
C SER A 94 -8.87 1.40 -14.49
N VAL A 95 -7.60 1.22 -14.15
CA VAL A 95 -6.87 0.00 -14.50
C VAL A 95 -7.35 -1.17 -13.65
N SER A 96 -7.79 -2.24 -14.30
CA SER A 96 -8.15 -3.49 -13.62
C SER A 96 -6.90 -4.15 -13.05
N ARG A 97 -6.97 -4.61 -11.80
CA ARG A 97 -5.80 -5.13 -11.11
C ARG A 97 -6.10 -6.34 -10.26
N CYS A 98 -5.11 -7.20 -10.18
CA CYS A 98 -5.10 -8.35 -9.28
C CYS A 98 -3.64 -8.67 -8.95
N THR A 99 -3.40 -9.19 -7.76
CA THR A 99 -2.06 -9.47 -7.26
C THR A 99 -1.94 -10.92 -6.84
N GLN A 100 -0.81 -11.55 -7.14
CA GLN A 100 -0.53 -12.94 -6.80
C GLN A 100 0.89 -13.07 -6.26
N CYS A 101 1.05 -13.88 -5.21
CA CYS A 101 2.38 -14.27 -4.71
C CYS A 101 2.88 -15.47 -5.50
N THR A 102 4.03 -15.35 -6.15
CA THR A 102 4.61 -16.41 -6.97
C THR A 102 5.89 -16.99 -6.38
N GLY A 103 6.43 -16.36 -5.34
CA GLY A 103 7.66 -16.83 -4.71
C GLY A 103 7.41 -17.91 -3.66
N SER A 104 8.50 -18.33 -3.02
CA SER A 104 8.45 -19.35 -1.96
C SER A 104 8.27 -18.74 -0.58
N THR A 105 8.28 -17.40 -0.48
CA THR A 105 8.03 -16.65 0.75
C THR A 105 6.87 -15.70 0.51
N PRO A 106 6.23 -15.18 1.56
CA PRO A 106 5.11 -14.25 1.39
C PRO A 106 5.49 -13.00 0.59
N LEU A 107 4.55 -12.51 -0.19
CA LEU A 107 4.65 -11.20 -0.84
C LEU A 107 4.09 -10.17 0.11
N VAL A 108 4.96 -9.30 0.63
CA VAL A 108 4.57 -8.26 1.58
C VAL A 108 4.70 -6.90 0.90
N TYR A 109 3.65 -6.10 1.02
CA TYR A 109 3.61 -4.83 0.29
C TYR A 109 2.82 -3.77 1.05
N ILE A 110 3.07 -2.53 0.68
CA ILE A 110 2.28 -1.37 1.11
C ILE A 110 1.47 -0.91 -0.09
N CYS A 111 0.21 -0.58 0.14
CA CYS A 111 -0.64 0.06 -0.85
C CYS A 111 -1.05 1.42 -0.31
N ILE A 112 -0.80 2.46 -1.10
CA ILE A 112 -1.19 3.83 -0.77
C ILE A 112 -2.21 4.27 -1.81
N GLN A 113 -3.39 4.69 -1.37
CA GLN A 113 -4.38 5.23 -2.30
C GLN A 113 -4.76 6.66 -1.92
N ALA A 114 -4.92 7.47 -2.94
CA ALA A 114 -5.33 8.86 -2.80
C ALA A 114 -6.06 9.26 -4.08
N LYS A 115 -6.90 10.30 -3.99
CA LYS A 115 -7.62 10.78 -5.16
C LYS A 115 -6.63 11.26 -6.23
N GLU A 116 -6.82 10.80 -7.45
CA GLU A 116 -5.96 11.18 -8.58
C GLU A 116 -5.93 12.70 -8.74
N ASP A 117 -4.75 13.23 -9.01
CA ASP A 117 -4.50 14.66 -9.23
C ASP A 117 -4.77 15.55 -8.01
N SER A 118 -4.84 14.96 -6.81
CA SER A 118 -5.15 15.75 -5.61
C SER A 118 -3.93 16.42 -4.98
N LEU A 119 -2.72 16.03 -5.34
CA LEU A 119 -1.51 16.65 -4.80
C LEU A 119 -1.14 17.87 -5.64
N THR A 120 -1.82 18.98 -5.36
CA THR A 120 -1.65 20.22 -6.12
C THR A 120 -0.60 21.15 -5.51
N GLN A 121 -0.15 20.88 -4.28
CA GLN A 121 0.81 21.71 -3.55
C GLN A 121 2.23 21.13 -3.61
N TYR A 122 2.52 20.33 -4.61
CA TYR A 122 3.86 19.79 -4.76
C TYR A 122 4.80 20.88 -5.24
N THR A 123 5.51 21.49 -4.30
CA THR A 123 6.51 22.53 -4.56
C THR A 123 7.70 22.32 -3.64
N MET A 124 8.84 22.84 -4.05
CA MET A 124 10.05 22.76 -3.22
C MET A 124 9.95 23.63 -1.96
N THR A 125 8.99 24.57 -1.95
CA THR A 125 8.85 25.53 -0.84
C THR A 125 7.75 25.15 0.15
N ASP A 126 7.01 24.08 -0.08
CA ASP A 126 6.04 23.61 0.91
C ASP A 126 6.74 23.13 2.18
N GLY A 127 7.90 22.48 2.03
CA GLY A 127 8.72 22.09 3.16
C GLY A 127 9.54 23.28 3.65
N VAL A 128 9.45 23.57 4.96
CA VAL A 128 10.14 24.67 5.58
C VAL A 128 11.21 24.15 6.53
N ILE A 129 12.45 24.56 6.28
CA ILE A 129 13.57 24.18 7.15
C ILE A 129 13.54 25.03 8.41
N GLU A 130 13.61 24.36 9.56
CA GLU A 130 13.68 25.06 10.84
C GLU A 130 15.11 25.07 11.34
N GLU A 131 15.47 26.17 12.02
CA GLU A 131 16.80 26.36 12.56
C GLU A 131 16.82 26.23 14.07
#